data_727a7b1bd3f5cb8e18d4b008f961f661
#
_entry.id   727a7b1bd3f5cb8e18d4b008f961f661
#
_cell.length_a   1.000
_cell.length_b   1.000
_cell.length_c   1.000
_cell.angle_alpha   90.00
_cell.angle_beta   90.00
_cell.angle_gamma   90.00
#
_symmetry.space_group_name_H-M   'P 1'
#
loop_
_entity.id
_entity.type
_entity.pdbx_description
1 polymer ?
#
loop_
_entity_poly.entity_id
_entity_poly.type
_entity_poly.pdbx_seq_one_letter_code
_entity_poly.pdbx_strand_id
1 'polypeptide(L)'
;MIRCTFAAAALAFVSSANADLVIDSALGTTLDVSHSVVSGDLTSYMVIDFAATGGDSVAFSYSWSGPTTPTSNDMIEAIVAAGFLSWEYTDYSFGRAIDNFSYGEMTGDASFYWGLSLGDVVDPGVSWAGSPVGVSDNLLSNNSLDGWYNGFNDDYSTIPPTLPVVPAPGVMTALLLVVGQSRRRRATC
;
A
#
# COMPACT_ATOMS: atom_id res chain seq x y z
N MET A 1 52.42 -24.83 3.73
CA MET A 1 50.97 -25.05 3.62
C MET A 1 50.25 -23.95 4.39
N ILE A 2 49.72 -22.96 3.65
CA ILE A 2 49.02 -21.80 4.26
C ILE A 2 47.51 -22.14 4.18
N ARG A 3 46.86 -22.27 5.36
CA ARG A 3 45.41 -22.46 5.44
C ARG A 3 44.74 -21.09 5.49
N CYS A 4 44.07 -20.71 4.40
CA CYS A 4 43.19 -19.55 4.39
C CYS A 4 41.83 -19.93 4.98
N THR A 5 41.52 -19.38 6.16
CA THR A 5 40.19 -19.51 6.79
C THR A 5 39.33 -18.36 6.25
N PHE A 6 38.34 -18.71 5.42
CA PHE A 6 37.31 -17.76 4.99
C PHE A 6 36.29 -17.60 6.13
N ALA A 7 36.23 -16.41 6.72
CA ALA A 7 35.13 -16.05 7.61
C ALA A 7 33.95 -15.58 6.75
N ALA A 8 32.88 -16.37 6.75
CA ALA A 8 31.61 -15.98 6.16
C ALA A 8 30.93 -14.98 7.09
N ALA A 9 30.86 -13.72 6.69
CA ALA A 9 30.04 -12.73 7.39
C ALA A 9 28.57 -12.97 7.01
N ALA A 10 27.77 -13.46 7.96
CA ALA A 10 26.33 -13.53 7.83
C ALA A 10 25.77 -12.11 7.95
N LEU A 11 25.27 -11.54 6.85
CA LEU A 11 24.43 -10.35 6.92
C LEU A 11 23.09 -10.77 7.55
N ALA A 12 22.88 -10.37 8.81
CA ALA A 12 21.56 -10.42 9.42
C ALA A 12 20.72 -9.29 8.82
N PHE A 13 19.77 -9.64 7.96
CA PHE A 13 18.69 -8.73 7.59
C PHE A 13 17.81 -8.55 8.84
N VAL A 14 17.93 -7.43 9.51
CA VAL A 14 16.96 -7.00 10.50
C VAL A 14 15.74 -6.52 9.72
N SER A 15 14.75 -7.38 9.54
CA SER A 15 13.43 -6.94 9.10
C SER A 15 12.83 -6.17 10.29
N SER A 16 12.77 -4.85 10.18
CA SER A 16 11.92 -4.07 11.06
C SER A 16 10.48 -4.49 10.74
N ALA A 17 9.83 -5.17 11.68
CA ALA A 17 8.40 -5.42 11.59
C ALA A 17 7.72 -4.05 11.70
N ASN A 18 7.34 -3.46 10.57
CA ASN A 18 6.39 -2.36 10.58
C ASN A 18 5.09 -2.94 11.14
N ALA A 19 4.47 -2.23 12.09
CA ALA A 19 3.17 -2.62 12.58
C ALA A 19 2.19 -2.58 11.41
N ASP A 20 1.47 -3.69 11.17
CA ASP A 20 0.45 -3.75 10.13
C ASP A 20 -0.59 -2.67 10.37
N LEU A 21 -0.97 -1.92 9.33
CA LEU A 21 -2.06 -0.94 9.44
C LEU A 21 -3.38 -1.69 9.59
N VAL A 22 -3.98 -1.59 10.78
CA VAL A 22 -5.28 -2.20 11.08
C VAL A 22 -6.39 -1.39 10.43
N ILE A 23 -7.18 -2.04 9.56
CA ILE A 23 -8.31 -1.44 8.84
C ILE A 23 -9.64 -1.78 9.52
N ASP A 24 -9.75 -2.95 10.14
CA ASP A 24 -10.91 -3.38 10.94
C ASP A 24 -10.41 -4.10 12.18
N SER A 25 -10.52 -3.45 13.33
CA SER A 25 -10.03 -3.98 14.60
C SER A 25 -10.87 -5.16 15.12
N ALA A 26 -12.17 -5.19 14.80
CA ALA A 26 -13.08 -6.25 15.24
C ALA A 26 -12.81 -7.57 14.50
N LEU A 27 -12.43 -7.50 13.24
CA LEU A 27 -12.07 -8.64 12.40
C LEU A 27 -10.56 -8.89 12.37
N GLY A 28 -9.76 -7.97 12.89
CA GLY A 28 -8.30 -7.99 12.80
C GLY A 28 -7.79 -7.89 11.37
N THR A 29 -8.56 -7.25 10.49
CA THR A 29 -8.19 -7.06 9.08
C THR A 29 -7.12 -5.98 8.98
N THR A 30 -6.03 -6.27 8.28
CA THR A 30 -4.92 -5.34 8.06
C THR A 30 -4.73 -5.05 6.58
N LEU A 31 -4.07 -3.92 6.28
CA LEU A 31 -3.62 -3.61 4.92
C LEU A 31 -2.54 -4.61 4.50
N ASP A 32 -2.70 -5.22 3.33
CA ASP A 32 -1.69 -6.12 2.73
C ASP A 32 -0.59 -5.29 2.05
N VAL A 33 0.47 -4.99 2.80
CA VAL A 33 1.60 -4.21 2.31
C VAL A 33 2.57 -5.10 1.54
N SER A 34 2.62 -4.93 0.23
CA SER A 34 3.49 -5.71 -0.66
C SER A 34 4.97 -5.38 -0.47
N HIS A 35 5.30 -4.10 -0.26
CA HIS A 35 6.68 -3.63 -0.10
C HIS A 35 6.77 -2.48 0.90
N SER A 36 7.86 -2.49 1.68
CA SER A 36 8.19 -1.43 2.62
C SER A 36 9.50 -0.76 2.21
N VAL A 37 9.53 0.56 2.18
CA VAL A 37 10.71 1.35 1.84
C VAL A 37 11.09 2.28 2.96
N VAL A 38 12.41 2.50 3.10
CA VAL A 38 13.00 3.29 4.18
C VAL A 38 12.68 2.67 5.55
N SER A 39 13.17 3.26 6.62
CA SER A 39 12.90 2.87 8.00
C SER A 39 12.79 4.11 8.86
N GLY A 40 11.89 4.11 9.83
CA GLY A 40 11.65 5.28 10.66
C GLY A 40 10.55 5.04 11.69
N ASP A 41 10.29 6.07 12.50
CA ASP A 41 9.32 6.02 13.60
C ASP A 41 7.89 6.40 13.14
N LEU A 42 7.80 7.02 11.97
CA LEU A 42 6.54 7.41 11.33
C LEU A 42 6.39 6.64 10.03
N THR A 43 5.15 6.24 9.70
CA THR A 43 4.87 5.47 8.48
C THR A 43 3.62 6.02 7.80
N SER A 44 3.69 6.18 6.48
CA SER A 44 2.54 6.44 5.61
C SER A 44 2.41 5.30 4.60
N TYR A 45 1.24 5.16 4.01
CA TYR A 45 0.94 4.09 3.08
C TYR A 45 0.48 4.65 1.75
N MET A 46 0.82 3.96 0.68
CA MET A 46 0.34 4.24 -0.66
C MET A 46 -0.38 3.02 -1.22
N VAL A 47 -1.57 3.21 -1.75
CA VAL A 47 -2.35 2.19 -2.44
C VAL A 47 -2.53 2.62 -3.88
N ILE A 48 -2.17 1.75 -4.83
CA ILE A 48 -2.40 1.94 -6.26
C ILE A 48 -3.37 0.86 -6.73
N ASP A 49 -4.49 1.29 -7.30
CA ASP A 49 -5.53 0.40 -7.82
C ASP A 49 -5.49 0.41 -9.36
N PHE A 50 -5.15 -0.74 -9.94
CA PHE A 50 -5.08 -0.96 -11.38
C PHE A 50 -6.39 -1.54 -11.96
N ALA A 51 -7.50 -1.53 -11.20
CA ALA A 51 -8.77 -2.14 -11.64
C ALA A 51 -9.32 -1.54 -12.94
N ALA A 52 -9.02 -0.27 -13.22
CA ALA A 52 -9.40 0.37 -14.50
C ALA A 52 -8.85 -0.37 -15.73
N THR A 53 -7.71 -1.04 -15.61
CA THR A 53 -7.07 -1.86 -16.66
C THR A 53 -7.16 -3.36 -16.39
N GLY A 54 -7.96 -3.78 -15.39
CA GLY A 54 -8.17 -5.19 -15.03
C GLY A 54 -7.07 -5.78 -14.15
N GLY A 55 -6.22 -4.96 -13.54
CA GLY A 55 -5.24 -5.35 -12.55
C GLY A 55 -5.78 -5.31 -11.12
N ASP A 56 -4.97 -5.74 -10.17
CA ASP A 56 -5.26 -5.73 -8.73
C ASP A 56 -4.74 -4.45 -8.08
N SER A 57 -5.16 -4.21 -6.83
CA SER A 57 -4.59 -3.16 -5.99
C SER A 57 -3.31 -3.64 -5.30
N VAL A 58 -2.35 -2.73 -5.14
CA VAL A 58 -1.10 -2.97 -4.44
C VAL A 58 -0.86 -1.88 -3.41
N ALA A 59 -0.33 -2.26 -2.23
CA ALA A 59 0.01 -1.31 -1.19
C ALA A 59 1.52 -1.31 -0.89
N PHE A 60 2.01 -0.12 -0.57
CA PHE A 60 3.39 0.15 -0.16
C PHE A 60 3.37 0.87 1.18
N SER A 61 4.40 0.66 2.01
CA SER A 61 4.66 1.49 3.17
C SER A 61 5.95 2.28 3.00
N TYR A 62 5.93 3.52 3.47
CA TYR A 62 7.06 4.43 3.50
C TYR A 62 7.23 4.95 4.91
N SER A 63 8.41 4.72 5.51
CA SER A 63 8.70 5.13 6.87
C SER A 63 9.80 6.17 6.90
N TRP A 64 9.69 7.15 7.79
CA TRP A 64 10.69 8.20 7.96
C TRP A 64 10.89 8.56 9.43
N SER A 65 11.99 9.25 9.72
CA SER A 65 12.28 9.86 11.01
C SER A 65 12.85 11.27 10.80
N GLY A 66 12.75 12.09 11.80
CA GLY A 66 13.35 13.42 11.81
C GLY A 66 12.33 14.56 11.69
N PRO A 67 12.81 15.80 11.65
CA PRO A 67 11.97 16.99 11.73
C PRO A 67 11.32 17.39 10.41
N THR A 68 11.81 16.86 9.28
CA THR A 68 11.26 17.18 7.96
C THR A 68 10.17 16.20 7.62
N THR A 69 8.98 16.72 7.36
CA THR A 69 7.85 15.93 6.87
C THR A 69 7.99 15.72 5.37
N PRO A 70 8.05 14.47 4.88
CA PRO A 70 8.09 14.19 3.45
C PRO A 70 6.74 14.45 2.79
N THR A 71 6.77 14.53 1.46
CA THR A 71 5.57 14.67 0.61
C THR A 71 5.19 13.33 -0.01
N SER A 72 4.01 13.25 -0.62
CA SER A 72 3.62 12.12 -1.49
C SER A 72 4.63 11.87 -2.60
N ASN A 73 5.20 12.95 -3.16
CA ASN A 73 6.25 12.84 -4.17
C ASN A 73 7.50 12.12 -3.64
N ASP A 74 7.96 12.48 -2.43
CA ASP A 74 9.12 11.84 -1.79
C ASP A 74 8.87 10.33 -1.56
N MET A 75 7.65 9.97 -1.16
CA MET A 75 7.23 8.57 -0.99
C MET A 75 7.28 7.82 -2.32
N ILE A 76 6.70 8.36 -3.38
CA ILE A 76 6.70 7.75 -4.71
C ILE A 76 8.15 7.58 -5.20
N GLU A 77 8.98 8.63 -5.11
CA GLU A 77 10.40 8.59 -5.52
C GLU A 77 11.18 7.50 -4.76
N ALA A 78 10.94 7.34 -3.46
CA ALA A 78 11.59 6.30 -2.66
C ALA A 78 11.18 4.89 -3.09
N ILE A 79 9.89 4.66 -3.39
CA ILE A 79 9.38 3.36 -3.86
C ILE A 79 9.94 3.02 -5.25
N VAL A 80 10.01 4.01 -6.14
CA VAL A 80 10.60 3.87 -7.48
C VAL A 80 12.11 3.61 -7.39
N ALA A 81 12.82 4.35 -6.55
CA ALA A 81 14.26 4.16 -6.33
C ALA A 81 14.60 2.78 -5.76
N ALA A 82 13.69 2.19 -4.97
CA ALA A 82 13.81 0.82 -4.48
C ALA A 82 13.54 -0.25 -5.56
N GLY A 83 13.07 0.15 -6.75
CA GLY A 83 12.80 -0.74 -7.88
C GLY A 83 11.47 -1.50 -7.80
N PHE A 84 10.56 -1.09 -6.90
CA PHE A 84 9.27 -1.76 -6.75
C PHE A 84 8.18 -1.21 -7.67
N LEU A 85 8.29 0.04 -8.10
CA LEU A 85 7.32 0.74 -8.93
C LEU A 85 8.05 1.45 -10.07
N SER A 86 7.39 1.61 -11.21
CA SER A 86 7.77 2.56 -12.26
C SER A 86 6.70 3.62 -12.39
N TRP A 87 7.10 4.82 -12.75
CA TRP A 87 6.17 5.91 -13.00
C TRP A 87 6.59 6.78 -14.18
N GLU A 88 5.60 7.42 -14.78
CA GLU A 88 5.77 8.50 -15.74
C GLU A 88 5.08 9.74 -15.18
N TYR A 89 5.68 10.92 -15.38
CA TYR A 89 5.14 12.16 -14.86
C TYR A 89 5.52 13.36 -15.75
N THR A 90 4.72 14.42 -15.63
CA THR A 90 5.00 15.71 -16.25
C THR A 90 5.11 16.78 -15.17
N ASP A 91 6.20 17.54 -15.21
CA ASP A 91 6.41 18.69 -14.31
C ASP A 91 5.77 19.94 -14.91
N TYR A 92 4.87 20.56 -14.15
CA TYR A 92 4.22 21.81 -14.46
C TYR A 92 4.67 22.91 -13.49
N SER A 93 4.40 24.17 -13.80
CA SER A 93 4.73 25.31 -12.92
C SER A 93 3.99 25.27 -11.56
N PHE A 94 2.91 24.52 -11.47
CA PHE A 94 2.08 24.33 -10.27
C PHE A 94 2.33 23.00 -9.55
N GLY A 95 3.33 22.20 -9.99
CA GLY A 95 3.68 20.90 -9.39
C GLY A 95 3.73 19.77 -10.41
N ARG A 96 3.92 18.57 -9.91
CA ARG A 96 4.05 17.32 -10.69
C ARG A 96 2.69 16.65 -10.87
N ALA A 97 2.38 16.26 -12.11
CA ALA A 97 1.25 15.40 -12.44
C ALA A 97 1.75 14.00 -12.78
N ILE A 98 1.07 12.98 -12.29
CA ILE A 98 1.39 11.59 -12.59
C ILE A 98 0.68 11.19 -13.88
N ASP A 99 1.48 10.82 -14.88
CA ASP A 99 0.98 10.38 -16.18
C ASP A 99 0.66 8.87 -16.15
N ASN A 100 1.53 8.06 -15.54
CA ASN A 100 1.27 6.63 -15.39
C ASN A 100 2.03 5.99 -14.22
N PHE A 101 1.46 4.88 -13.71
CA PHE A 101 2.14 3.93 -12.83
C PHE A 101 2.20 2.56 -13.48
N SER A 102 3.27 1.79 -13.16
CA SER A 102 3.39 0.39 -13.54
C SER A 102 4.02 -0.42 -12.40
N TYR A 103 3.45 -1.61 -12.11
CA TYR A 103 3.89 -2.55 -11.09
C TYR A 103 3.86 -3.98 -11.65
N GLY A 104 5.03 -4.60 -11.82
CA GLY A 104 5.14 -5.89 -12.51
C GLY A 104 4.58 -5.81 -13.94
N GLU A 105 3.54 -6.60 -14.21
CA GLU A 105 2.85 -6.60 -15.51
C GLU A 105 1.63 -5.64 -15.54
N MET A 106 1.25 -5.08 -14.40
CA MET A 106 0.14 -4.12 -14.30
C MET A 106 0.60 -2.72 -14.69
N THR A 107 -0.19 -2.05 -15.49
CA THR A 107 0.03 -0.66 -15.90
C THR A 107 -1.31 0.06 -16.02
N GLY A 108 -1.34 1.35 -15.75
CA GLY A 108 -2.51 2.16 -15.99
C GLY A 108 -2.72 2.46 -17.46
N ASP A 109 -3.88 3.00 -17.80
CA ASP A 109 -4.18 3.53 -19.14
C ASP A 109 -3.73 5.01 -19.20
N ALA A 110 -2.72 5.29 -20.03
CA ALA A 110 -2.17 6.63 -20.23
C ALA A 110 -3.18 7.63 -20.86
N SER A 111 -4.35 7.16 -21.30
CA SER A 111 -5.44 8.02 -21.77
C SER A 111 -6.21 8.69 -20.63
N PHE A 112 -6.05 8.22 -19.40
CA PHE A 112 -6.71 8.72 -18.20
C PHE A 112 -5.69 9.23 -17.18
N TYR A 113 -6.07 10.30 -16.48
CA TYR A 113 -5.28 10.81 -15.36
C TYR A 113 -5.42 9.91 -14.14
N TRP A 114 -4.40 9.95 -13.29
CA TRP A 114 -4.43 9.30 -11.99
C TRP A 114 -4.99 10.25 -10.93
N GLY A 115 -6.07 9.83 -10.27
CA GLY A 115 -6.69 10.57 -9.17
C GLY A 115 -6.04 10.25 -7.85
N LEU A 116 -5.62 11.27 -7.08
CA LEU A 116 -5.12 11.14 -5.72
C LEU A 116 -6.27 11.32 -4.72
N SER A 117 -6.53 10.31 -3.92
CA SER A 117 -7.42 10.35 -2.77
C SER A 117 -6.61 10.22 -1.48
N LEU A 118 -6.95 10.98 -0.46
CA LEU A 118 -6.37 10.90 0.88
C LEU A 118 -7.30 10.10 1.77
N GLY A 119 -6.74 9.12 2.48
CA GLY A 119 -7.48 8.19 3.33
C GLY A 119 -7.13 8.31 4.80
N ASP A 120 -8.16 8.31 5.64
CA ASP A 120 -8.07 8.19 7.09
C ASP A 120 -8.71 6.88 7.54
N VAL A 121 -8.01 6.12 8.39
CA VAL A 121 -8.59 4.91 9.01
C VAL A 121 -9.66 5.30 10.01
N VAL A 122 -10.89 4.83 9.81
CA VAL A 122 -12.08 5.17 10.63
C VAL A 122 -12.73 3.96 11.30
N ASP A 123 -12.06 2.84 11.35
CA ASP A 123 -12.42 1.54 11.94
C ASP A 123 -13.96 1.33 12.15
N PRO A 124 -14.60 0.46 11.34
CA PRO A 124 -13.95 -0.33 10.30
C PRO A 124 -13.84 0.43 8.98
N GLY A 125 -12.68 0.31 8.31
CA GLY A 125 -12.44 0.79 6.96
C GLY A 125 -11.65 2.09 6.88
N VAL A 126 -11.73 2.73 5.72
CA VAL A 126 -11.03 3.98 5.40
C VAL A 126 -12.04 4.98 4.83
N SER A 127 -12.02 6.19 5.36
CA SER A 127 -12.73 7.33 4.78
C SER A 127 -11.82 8.02 3.75
N TRP A 128 -12.28 8.15 2.53
CA TRP A 128 -11.52 8.74 1.44
C TRP A 128 -12.05 10.12 1.05
N ALA A 129 -11.15 11.04 0.73
CA ALA A 129 -11.45 12.33 0.13
C ALA A 129 -10.47 12.62 -1.00
N GLY A 130 -10.92 13.29 -2.06
CA GLY A 130 -10.01 13.75 -3.13
C GLY A 130 -8.98 14.72 -2.55
N SER A 131 -7.71 14.58 -2.95
CA SER A 131 -6.67 15.50 -2.49
C SER A 131 -6.93 16.91 -2.99
N PRO A 132 -6.87 17.94 -2.13
CA PRO A 132 -6.99 19.33 -2.53
C PRO A 132 -5.71 19.91 -3.16
N VAL A 133 -4.60 19.16 -3.10
CA VAL A 133 -3.27 19.57 -3.57
C VAL A 133 -2.62 18.48 -4.41
N GLY A 134 -1.59 18.84 -5.19
CA GLY A 134 -0.79 17.86 -5.94
C GLY A 134 0.19 17.10 -5.05
N VAL A 135 0.83 16.07 -5.62
CA VAL A 135 1.79 15.18 -4.93
C VAL A 135 2.95 15.91 -4.30
N SER A 136 3.37 17.04 -4.88
CA SER A 136 4.52 17.81 -4.39
C SER A 136 4.21 18.61 -3.11
N ASP A 137 2.91 18.87 -2.85
CA ASP A 137 2.44 19.70 -1.74
C ASP A 137 1.69 18.88 -0.68
N ASN A 138 1.34 17.62 -0.96
CA ASN A 138 0.70 16.76 0.01
C ASN A 138 1.73 16.24 1.03
N LEU A 139 1.67 16.76 2.25
CA LEU A 139 2.54 16.35 3.35
C LEU A 139 2.02 15.06 3.98
N LEU A 140 2.90 14.08 4.15
CA LEU A 140 2.57 12.81 4.78
C LEU A 140 2.36 12.99 6.29
N SER A 141 1.51 12.14 6.87
CA SER A 141 1.36 12.01 8.31
C SER A 141 1.42 10.54 8.73
N ASN A 142 1.66 10.31 10.02
CA ASN A 142 1.72 8.94 10.51
C ASN A 142 0.38 8.23 10.34
N ASN A 143 0.39 7.04 9.72
CA ASN A 143 -0.76 6.23 9.34
C ASN A 143 -1.69 6.86 8.28
N SER A 144 -1.24 7.92 7.57
CA SER A 144 -1.99 8.43 6.40
C SER A 144 -1.93 7.45 5.23
N LEU A 145 -2.96 7.49 4.39
CA LEU A 145 -3.01 6.71 3.14
C LEU A 145 -3.15 7.64 1.96
N ASP A 146 -2.29 7.44 0.96
CA ASP A 146 -2.40 8.03 -0.37
C ASP A 146 -2.97 6.97 -1.31
N GLY A 147 -4.17 7.22 -1.82
CA GLY A 147 -4.88 6.29 -2.69
C GLY A 147 -4.90 6.77 -4.14
N TRP A 148 -4.52 5.90 -5.05
CA TRP A 148 -4.43 6.18 -6.47
C TRP A 148 -5.35 5.29 -7.28
N TYR A 149 -6.15 5.88 -8.15
CA TYR A 149 -6.98 5.20 -9.13
C TYR A 149 -6.82 5.84 -10.50
N ASN A 150 -6.75 5.01 -11.56
CA ASN A 150 -6.60 5.50 -12.93
C ASN A 150 -7.99 5.87 -13.51
N GLY A 151 -8.39 7.10 -13.31
CA GLY A 151 -9.66 7.65 -13.76
C GLY A 151 -10.38 8.50 -12.72
N PHE A 152 -11.55 9.02 -13.10
CA PHE A 152 -12.42 9.87 -12.31
C PHE A 152 -13.87 9.49 -12.54
N ASN A 153 -14.74 9.86 -11.61
CA ASN A 153 -16.18 9.82 -11.80
C ASN A 153 -16.64 10.84 -12.86
N ASP A 154 -17.90 10.76 -13.31
CA ASP A 154 -18.47 11.69 -14.30
C ASP A 154 -18.47 13.15 -13.83
N ASP A 155 -18.44 13.41 -12.54
CA ASP A 155 -18.36 14.73 -11.92
C ASP A 155 -16.92 15.21 -11.65
N TYR A 156 -15.93 14.49 -12.18
CA TYR A 156 -14.49 14.70 -11.97
C TYR A 156 -14.01 14.51 -10.52
N SER A 157 -14.81 13.95 -9.64
CA SER A 157 -14.33 13.52 -8.33
C SER A 157 -13.42 12.29 -8.47
N THR A 158 -12.46 12.13 -7.55
CA THR A 158 -11.58 10.98 -7.53
C THR A 158 -12.36 9.70 -7.18
N ILE A 159 -11.94 8.58 -7.76
CA ILE A 159 -12.43 7.26 -7.39
C ILE A 159 -11.48 6.72 -6.30
N PRO A 160 -11.98 6.40 -5.10
CA PRO A 160 -11.14 5.78 -4.07
C PRO A 160 -10.62 4.42 -4.51
N PRO A 161 -9.35 4.08 -4.19
CA PRO A 161 -8.82 2.76 -4.52
C PRO A 161 -9.47 1.66 -3.68
N THR A 162 -9.53 0.48 -4.22
CA THR A 162 -9.82 -0.75 -3.46
C THR A 162 -8.61 -1.07 -2.59
N LEU A 163 -8.84 -1.35 -1.30
CA LEU A 163 -7.76 -1.73 -0.40
C LEU A 163 -7.38 -3.20 -0.57
N PRO A 164 -6.11 -3.53 -0.79
CA PRO A 164 -5.64 -4.90 -0.61
C PRO A 164 -5.59 -5.19 0.89
N VAL A 165 -6.42 -6.13 1.35
CA VAL A 165 -6.52 -6.44 2.78
C VAL A 165 -6.38 -7.94 3.05
N VAL A 166 -5.77 -8.28 4.18
CA VAL A 166 -5.67 -9.65 4.68
C VAL A 166 -6.46 -9.80 5.97
N PRO A 167 -7.36 -10.81 6.06
CA PRO A 167 -8.03 -11.13 7.32
C PRO A 167 -7.04 -11.69 8.35
N ALA A 168 -7.28 -11.42 9.64
CA ALA A 168 -6.47 -12.00 10.69
C ALA A 168 -6.46 -13.54 10.62
N PRO A 169 -5.34 -14.20 10.91
CA PRO A 169 -5.19 -15.66 10.83
C PRO A 169 -6.24 -16.44 11.66
N GLY A 170 -6.78 -15.85 12.71
CA GLY A 170 -7.79 -16.45 13.59
C GLY A 170 -9.17 -16.65 12.93
N VAL A 171 -9.55 -15.80 11.99
CA VAL A 171 -10.88 -15.88 11.33
C VAL A 171 -10.97 -17.10 10.42
N MET A 172 -9.91 -17.41 9.69
CA MET A 172 -9.84 -18.60 8.82
C MET A 172 -9.92 -19.92 9.61
N THR A 173 -9.32 -19.96 10.79
CA THR A 173 -9.37 -21.16 11.66
C THR A 173 -10.77 -21.39 12.21
N ALA A 174 -11.50 -20.35 12.58
CA ALA A 174 -12.87 -20.46 13.07
C ALA A 174 -13.83 -20.97 11.97
N LEU A 175 -13.67 -20.52 10.73
CA LEU A 175 -14.48 -20.96 9.59
C LEU A 175 -14.26 -22.44 9.28
N LEU A 176 -13.03 -22.93 9.32
CA LEU A 176 -12.70 -24.35 9.12
C LEU A 176 -13.29 -25.25 10.21
N LEU A 177 -13.31 -24.79 11.47
CA LEU A 177 -13.91 -25.52 12.59
C LEU A 177 -15.43 -25.65 12.44
N VAL A 178 -16.12 -24.61 12.02
CA VAL A 178 -17.58 -24.62 11.80
C VAL A 178 -17.95 -25.57 10.66
N VAL A 179 -17.22 -25.56 9.55
CA VAL A 179 -17.44 -26.47 8.40
C VAL A 179 -17.14 -27.92 8.79
N GLY A 180 -16.08 -28.15 9.60
CA GLY A 180 -15.71 -29.46 10.11
C GLY A 180 -16.77 -30.08 11.03
N GLN A 181 -17.41 -29.29 11.89
CA GLN A 181 -18.47 -29.76 12.79
C GLN A 181 -19.79 -30.06 12.06
N SER A 182 -20.13 -29.32 11.02
CA SER A 182 -21.35 -29.59 10.23
C SER A 182 -21.29 -30.91 9.47
N ARG A 183 -20.12 -31.37 9.07
CA ARG A 183 -19.93 -32.70 8.42
C ARG A 183 -20.05 -33.89 9.39
N ARG A 184 -19.67 -33.74 10.67
CA ARG A 184 -19.76 -34.81 11.67
C ARG A 184 -21.20 -35.12 12.09
N ARG A 185 -22.14 -34.18 12.01
CA ARG A 185 -23.54 -34.40 12.40
C ARG A 185 -24.37 -35.18 11.37
N ARG A 186 -23.86 -35.42 10.14
CA ARG A 186 -24.55 -36.18 9.08
C ARG A 186 -24.15 -37.65 8.99
N ALA A 187 -23.27 -38.14 9.87
CA ALA A 187 -22.77 -39.51 9.81
C ALA A 187 -23.38 -40.46 10.90
N THR A 188 -24.46 -40.04 11.56
CA THR A 188 -25.19 -40.88 12.51
C THR A 188 -26.68 -40.91 12.13
N CYS A 189 -26.99 -41.75 11.16
CA CYS A 189 -28.29 -42.37 10.91
C CYS A 189 -28.05 -43.76 10.31
#